data_7f23847951fe0048f9ee3a5d0b541bb3
#
_entry.id   7f23847951fe0048f9ee3a5d0b541bb3
#
_cell.length_a   1.000
_cell.length_b   1.000
_cell.length_c   1.000
_cell.angle_alpha   90.00
_cell.angle_beta   90.00
_cell.angle_gamma   90.00
#
_symmetry.space_group_name_H-M   'P 1'
#
loop_
_entity.id
_entity.type
_entity.pdbx_description
1 polymer ?
#
loop_
_entity_poly.entity_id
_entity_poly.type
_entity_poly.pdbx_seq_one_letter_code
_entity_poly.pdbx_strand_id
1 'polypeptide(L)'
;MQPYYQDSLITLYHGDARDIVPQLRDVDCIITDPVWPNVPPGLYAGSDDPYGLFADVAAHFPRLAQRVAVVLGCNSDPRFLSAVPVALPFLRVCWLEYSLPGHRGRLLYSGDVAYVYGTWPAARPGNQVFPGRSPKAQPHKHYRDGHPTPRAYEHMRWLVGQYARGVVLDPFCGGGMTLRAAKDLGIPAIGIEIEERYCAATVHALAQNVMLFEDAA
;
A
#
# COMPACT_ATOMS: atom_id res chain seq x y z
N MET A 1 -16.92 1.45 -15.11
CA MET A 1 -15.93 2.42 -14.63
C MET A 1 -14.70 2.34 -15.53
N GLN A 2 -14.22 3.48 -16.04
CA GLN A 2 -13.08 3.52 -16.96
C GLN A 2 -11.79 3.72 -16.16
N PRO A 3 -10.75 2.88 -16.32
CA PRO A 3 -9.46 3.10 -15.67
C PRO A 3 -8.73 4.31 -16.25
N TYR A 4 -7.95 4.99 -15.43
CA TYR A 4 -7.00 6.03 -15.83
C TYR A 4 -5.82 5.42 -16.61
N TYR A 5 -5.37 4.25 -16.17
CA TYR A 5 -4.34 3.45 -16.83
C TYR A 5 -4.64 1.97 -16.67
N GLN A 6 -4.30 1.17 -17.68
CA GLN A 6 -4.40 -0.27 -17.63
C GLN A 6 -3.35 -0.92 -18.52
N ASP A 7 -2.68 -1.94 -17.99
CA ASP A 7 -1.87 -2.89 -18.76
C ASP A 7 -2.25 -4.33 -18.40
N SER A 8 -1.42 -5.30 -18.73
CA SER A 8 -1.68 -6.73 -18.46
C SER A 8 -1.72 -7.10 -16.97
N LEU A 9 -1.12 -6.30 -16.10
CA LEU A 9 -1.01 -6.57 -14.66
C LEU A 9 -1.64 -5.47 -13.82
N ILE A 10 -1.60 -4.22 -14.24
CA ILE A 10 -1.98 -3.07 -13.42
C ILE A 10 -3.23 -2.39 -13.97
N THR A 11 -4.16 -2.11 -13.07
CA THR A 11 -5.29 -1.22 -13.32
C THR A 11 -5.23 -0.07 -12.31
N LEU A 12 -5.20 1.16 -12.78
CA LEU A 12 -5.19 2.37 -11.96
C LEU A 12 -6.46 3.17 -12.22
N TYR A 13 -7.18 3.51 -11.17
CA TYR A 13 -8.33 4.40 -11.22
C TYR A 13 -8.00 5.77 -10.61
N HIS A 14 -8.39 6.83 -11.31
CA HIS A 14 -8.41 8.19 -10.76
C HIS A 14 -9.78 8.46 -10.15
N GLY A 15 -9.85 8.75 -8.85
CA GLY A 15 -11.08 9.08 -8.16
C GLY A 15 -11.08 8.76 -6.67
N ASP A 16 -12.22 8.99 -6.05
CA ASP A 16 -12.41 8.72 -4.62
C ASP A 16 -12.56 7.21 -4.37
N ALA A 17 -11.77 6.69 -3.43
CA ALA A 17 -11.82 5.28 -3.06
C ALA A 17 -13.21 4.87 -2.51
N ARG A 18 -13.94 5.79 -1.88
CA ARG A 18 -15.31 5.55 -1.37
C ARG A 18 -16.31 5.24 -2.48
N ASP A 19 -16.10 5.80 -3.67
CA ASP A 19 -16.97 5.57 -4.82
C ASP A 19 -16.56 4.34 -5.64
N ILE A 20 -15.26 4.05 -5.68
CA ILE A 20 -14.67 3.02 -6.53
C ILE A 20 -14.65 1.65 -5.86
N VAL A 21 -14.21 1.57 -4.60
CA VAL A 21 -14.07 0.30 -3.85
C VAL A 21 -15.38 -0.50 -3.77
N PRO A 22 -16.57 0.10 -3.59
CA PRO A 22 -17.83 -0.63 -3.60
C PRO A 22 -18.11 -1.40 -4.90
N GLN A 23 -17.56 -0.98 -6.02
CA GLN A 23 -17.77 -1.56 -7.34
C GLN A 23 -16.79 -2.68 -7.68
N LEU A 24 -15.69 -2.82 -6.93
CA LEU A 24 -14.67 -3.83 -7.17
C LEU A 24 -15.11 -5.24 -6.71
N ARG A 25 -14.48 -6.25 -7.33
CA ARG A 25 -14.64 -7.69 -7.05
C ARG A 25 -13.29 -8.38 -7.21
N ASP A 26 -13.21 -9.62 -6.74
CA ASP A 26 -12.11 -10.55 -7.04
C ASP A 26 -10.72 -10.06 -6.62
N VAL A 27 -10.64 -9.45 -5.43
CA VAL A 27 -9.38 -9.05 -4.79
C VAL A 27 -8.93 -10.17 -3.84
N ASP A 28 -7.64 -10.50 -3.86
CA ASP A 28 -7.04 -11.48 -2.94
C ASP A 28 -6.54 -10.82 -1.65
N CYS A 29 -5.84 -9.70 -1.80
CA CYS A 29 -5.17 -9.02 -0.71
C CYS A 29 -5.25 -7.50 -0.86
N ILE A 30 -5.50 -6.81 0.24
CA ILE A 30 -5.39 -5.34 0.30
C ILE A 30 -4.09 -5.00 1.01
N ILE A 31 -3.25 -4.18 0.37
CA ILE A 31 -2.01 -3.65 0.96
C ILE A 31 -2.05 -2.15 0.75
N THR A 32 -2.15 -1.40 1.84
CA THR A 32 -2.47 0.02 1.76
C THR A 32 -1.75 0.86 2.80
N ASP A 33 -1.49 2.09 2.43
CA ASP A 33 -0.90 3.15 3.24
C ASP A 33 -1.88 4.35 3.26
N PRO A 34 -2.93 4.31 4.08
CA PRO A 34 -3.97 5.34 4.08
C PRO A 34 -3.44 6.69 4.56
N VAL A 35 -4.26 7.74 4.45
CA VAL A 35 -3.94 9.02 5.10
C VAL A 35 -3.88 8.82 6.62
N TRP A 36 -2.72 9.10 7.22
CA TRP A 36 -2.48 8.81 8.65
C TRP A 36 -3.15 9.81 9.58
N PRO A 37 -3.56 9.39 10.79
CA PRO A 37 -4.29 10.26 11.73
C PRO A 37 -3.45 11.44 12.26
N ASN A 38 -2.13 11.40 12.11
CA ASN A 38 -1.21 12.45 12.53
C ASN A 38 -0.75 13.38 11.39
N VAL A 39 -1.38 13.28 10.23
CA VAL A 39 -1.16 14.20 9.10
C VAL A 39 -1.89 15.52 9.39
N PRO A 40 -1.27 16.70 9.17
CA PRO A 40 -1.96 17.97 9.32
C PRO A 40 -3.20 18.09 8.42
N PRO A 41 -4.31 18.62 8.92
CA PRO A 41 -5.50 18.89 8.10
C PRO A 41 -5.16 19.75 6.87
N GLY A 42 -5.82 19.47 5.75
CA GLY A 42 -5.62 20.20 4.48
C GLY A 42 -4.33 19.87 3.72
N LEU A 43 -3.49 18.96 4.24
CA LEU A 43 -2.23 18.58 3.53
C LEU A 43 -2.49 17.65 2.34
N TYR A 44 -3.46 16.73 2.48
CA TYR A 44 -3.90 15.78 1.45
C TYR A 44 -5.42 15.75 1.38
N ALA A 45 -5.95 15.28 0.28
CA ALA A 45 -7.36 14.92 0.20
C ALA A 45 -7.69 13.88 1.29
N GLY A 46 -8.72 14.19 2.11
CA GLY A 46 -9.12 13.34 3.24
C GLY A 46 -8.35 13.53 4.54
N SER A 47 -7.35 14.43 4.60
CA SER A 47 -6.62 14.70 5.85
C SER A 47 -7.41 15.47 6.91
N ASP A 48 -8.59 15.98 6.58
CA ASP A 48 -9.48 16.63 7.55
C ASP A 48 -10.22 15.59 8.43
N ASP A 49 -10.50 14.41 7.89
CA ASP A 49 -11.06 13.26 8.63
C ASP A 49 -10.43 11.94 8.12
N PRO A 50 -9.18 11.66 8.46
CA PRO A 50 -8.51 10.43 8.01
C PRO A 50 -9.18 9.15 8.50
N TYR A 51 -9.76 9.19 9.72
CA TYR A 51 -10.45 8.04 10.30
C TYR A 51 -11.75 7.73 9.55
N GLY A 52 -12.60 8.74 9.31
CA GLY A 52 -13.85 8.56 8.57
C GLY A 52 -13.60 8.08 7.15
N LEU A 53 -12.65 8.71 6.44
CA LEU A 53 -12.24 8.26 5.11
C LEU A 53 -11.81 6.79 5.09
N PHE A 54 -10.93 6.39 6.02
CA PHE A 54 -10.46 5.02 6.09
C PHE A 54 -11.58 4.04 6.48
N ALA A 55 -12.45 4.40 7.43
CA ALA A 55 -13.55 3.58 7.89
C ALA A 55 -14.56 3.29 6.77
N ASP A 56 -14.93 4.31 5.98
CA ASP A 56 -15.85 4.17 4.85
C ASP A 56 -15.33 3.15 3.83
N VAL A 57 -14.04 3.23 3.51
CA VAL A 57 -13.39 2.31 2.57
C VAL A 57 -13.19 0.92 3.18
N ALA A 58 -12.73 0.85 4.44
CA ALA A 58 -12.44 -0.41 5.13
C ALA A 58 -13.69 -1.25 5.40
N ALA A 59 -14.87 -0.63 5.49
CA ALA A 59 -16.15 -1.35 5.61
C ALA A 59 -16.38 -2.37 4.49
N HIS A 60 -15.76 -2.16 3.33
CA HIS A 60 -15.86 -3.07 2.18
C HIS A 60 -14.81 -4.18 2.15
N PHE A 61 -13.76 -4.11 2.98
CA PHE A 61 -12.63 -5.06 2.94
C PHE A 61 -13.04 -6.52 3.14
N PRO A 62 -13.92 -6.88 4.10
CA PRO A 62 -14.29 -8.29 4.29
C PRO A 62 -14.97 -8.94 3.09
N ARG A 63 -15.67 -8.14 2.27
CA ARG A 63 -16.31 -8.60 1.04
C ARG A 63 -15.30 -8.77 -0.10
N LEU A 64 -14.22 -7.98 -0.09
CA LEU A 64 -13.28 -7.91 -1.19
C LEU A 64 -12.12 -8.88 -1.03
N ALA A 65 -11.54 -8.98 0.16
CA ALA A 65 -10.27 -9.65 0.35
C ALA A 65 -10.23 -10.54 1.59
N GLN A 66 -9.44 -11.60 1.52
CA GLN A 66 -9.21 -12.50 2.66
C GLN A 66 -8.16 -11.96 3.63
N ARG A 67 -7.34 -11.00 3.21
CA ARG A 67 -6.29 -10.39 4.03
C ARG A 67 -6.06 -8.94 3.69
N VAL A 68 -5.67 -8.21 4.72
CA VAL A 68 -5.40 -6.78 4.64
C VAL A 68 -4.11 -6.48 5.40
N ALA A 69 -3.22 -5.70 4.81
CA ALA A 69 -2.08 -5.11 5.47
C ALA A 69 -2.21 -3.57 5.42
N VAL A 70 -2.30 -2.95 6.59
CA VAL A 70 -2.39 -1.49 6.74
C VAL A 70 -1.07 -0.97 7.27
N VAL A 71 -0.44 -0.08 6.53
CA VAL A 71 0.83 0.56 6.91
C VAL A 71 0.54 1.83 7.70
N LEU A 72 1.18 1.97 8.86
CA LEU A 72 1.16 3.19 9.67
C LEU A 72 2.58 3.57 10.08
N GLY A 73 2.80 4.86 10.29
CA GLY A 73 4.00 5.33 10.96
C GLY A 73 4.11 4.80 12.38
N CYS A 74 5.33 4.52 12.84
CA CYS A 74 5.58 3.97 14.18
C CYS A 74 5.10 4.87 15.34
N ASN A 75 4.79 6.13 15.06
CA ASN A 75 4.22 7.10 16.01
C ASN A 75 2.77 7.48 15.71
N SER A 76 2.11 6.82 14.77
CA SER A 76 0.67 6.97 14.55
C SER A 76 -0.11 6.23 15.64
N ASP A 77 -1.24 6.81 16.07
CA ASP A 77 -2.11 6.17 17.05
C ASP A 77 -2.75 4.89 16.45
N PRO A 78 -2.45 3.70 16.98
CA PRO A 78 -2.97 2.45 16.44
C PRO A 78 -4.49 2.29 16.65
N ARG A 79 -5.15 3.10 17.46
CA ARG A 79 -6.62 3.13 17.58
C ARG A 79 -7.30 3.50 16.25
N PHE A 80 -6.58 4.15 15.35
CA PHE A 80 -7.01 4.34 13.96
C PHE A 80 -7.46 3.03 13.30
N LEU A 81 -6.83 1.92 13.64
CA LEU A 81 -7.13 0.60 13.10
C LEU A 81 -8.43 -0.03 13.62
N SER A 82 -9.12 0.61 14.59
CA SER A 82 -10.47 0.21 14.99
C SER A 82 -11.49 0.30 13.84
N ALA A 83 -11.14 1.03 12.77
CA ALA A 83 -11.92 1.07 11.53
C ALA A 83 -11.85 -0.24 10.72
N VAL A 84 -10.86 -1.11 10.96
CA VAL A 84 -10.79 -2.42 10.28
C VAL A 84 -11.90 -3.33 10.84
N PRO A 85 -12.80 -3.86 9.99
CA PRO A 85 -13.92 -4.66 10.44
C PRO A 85 -13.48 -5.92 11.20
N VAL A 86 -14.22 -6.25 12.27
CA VAL A 86 -13.95 -7.42 13.13
C VAL A 86 -14.03 -8.77 12.40
N ALA A 87 -14.68 -8.81 11.23
CA ALA A 87 -14.69 -9.98 10.36
C ALA A 87 -13.31 -10.33 9.78
N LEU A 88 -12.35 -9.42 9.87
CA LEU A 88 -10.96 -9.63 9.52
C LEU A 88 -10.13 -9.73 10.81
N PRO A 89 -9.90 -10.95 11.34
CA PRO A 89 -9.17 -11.13 12.59
C PRO A 89 -7.73 -10.63 12.47
N PHE A 90 -7.22 -10.02 13.54
CA PHE A 90 -5.83 -9.60 13.60
C PHE A 90 -4.90 -10.82 13.51
N LEU A 91 -3.90 -10.76 12.64
CA LEU A 91 -2.88 -11.81 12.49
C LEU A 91 -1.58 -11.44 13.18
N ARG A 92 -1.02 -10.27 12.83
CA ARG A 92 0.28 -9.86 13.35
C ARG A 92 0.65 -8.40 13.03
N VAL A 93 1.73 -7.96 13.67
CA VAL A 93 2.49 -6.75 13.31
C VAL A 93 3.74 -7.15 12.53
N CYS A 94 4.08 -6.35 11.53
CA CYS A 94 5.32 -6.43 10.78
C CYS A 94 6.09 -5.12 10.86
N TRP A 95 7.39 -5.18 11.12
CA TRP A 95 8.28 -4.03 11.11
C TRP A 95 8.83 -3.78 9.71
N LEU A 96 8.67 -2.55 9.24
CA LEU A 96 9.22 -2.05 7.97
C LEU A 96 10.45 -1.21 8.32
N GLU A 97 11.59 -1.85 8.46
CA GLU A 97 12.78 -1.28 9.08
C GLU A 97 13.54 -0.33 8.13
N TYR A 98 13.88 0.87 8.60
CA TYR A 98 14.71 1.81 7.85
C TYR A 98 16.19 1.47 7.97
N SER A 99 16.93 1.66 6.87
CA SER A 99 18.40 1.52 6.86
C SER A 99 19.09 2.57 7.71
N LEU A 100 18.55 3.79 7.69
CA LEU A 100 19.02 4.92 8.47
C LEU A 100 17.84 5.48 9.28
N PRO A 101 17.95 5.51 10.61
CA PRO A 101 16.91 6.13 11.42
C PRO A 101 16.85 7.64 11.16
N GLY A 102 15.63 8.18 11.17
CA GLY A 102 15.38 9.61 11.10
C GLY A 102 14.99 10.17 12.45
N HIS A 103 15.10 11.49 12.61
CA HIS A 103 14.68 12.21 13.82
C HIS A 103 13.56 13.19 13.50
N ARG A 104 12.59 13.30 14.41
CA ARG A 104 11.60 14.38 14.44
C ARG A 104 11.50 14.91 15.86
N GLY A 105 12.13 16.04 16.11
CA GLY A 105 12.31 16.53 17.47
C GLY A 105 13.09 15.52 18.32
N ARG A 106 12.47 15.03 19.40
CA ARG A 106 13.07 14.03 20.31
C ARG A 106 12.76 12.57 19.91
N LEU A 107 11.99 12.36 18.84
CA LEU A 107 11.59 11.02 18.41
C LEU A 107 12.55 10.50 17.37
N LEU A 108 13.04 9.29 17.58
CA LEU A 108 13.84 8.52 16.64
C LEU A 108 12.92 7.57 15.88
N TYR A 109 12.93 7.66 14.53
CA TYR A 109 12.19 6.74 13.66
C TYR A 109 13.14 5.71 13.09
N SER A 110 12.86 4.45 13.36
CA SER A 110 13.63 3.33 12.81
C SER A 110 12.84 2.52 11.77
N GLY A 111 11.62 2.90 11.46
CA GLY A 111 10.77 2.22 10.50
C GLY A 111 9.30 2.61 10.61
N ASP A 112 8.50 2.02 9.74
CA ASP A 112 7.04 2.01 9.82
C ASP A 112 6.54 0.64 10.29
N VAL A 113 5.23 0.50 10.44
CA VAL A 113 4.60 -0.72 10.94
C VAL A 113 3.48 -1.12 10.01
N ALA A 114 3.44 -2.39 9.59
CA ALA A 114 2.30 -2.94 8.89
C ALA A 114 1.50 -3.85 9.84
N TYR A 115 0.20 -3.57 9.97
CA TYR A 115 -0.75 -4.36 10.74
C TYR A 115 -1.49 -5.28 9.77
N VAL A 116 -1.40 -6.59 10.00
CA VAL A 116 -1.95 -7.61 9.09
C VAL A 116 -3.16 -8.27 9.72
N TYR A 117 -4.22 -8.39 8.92
CA TYR A 117 -5.52 -8.95 9.30
C TYR A 117 -5.99 -10.01 8.29
N GLY A 118 -6.94 -10.86 8.72
CA GLY A 118 -7.61 -11.83 7.87
C GLY A 118 -7.06 -13.25 8.04
N THR A 119 -6.73 -13.92 6.95
CA THR A 119 -6.24 -15.30 6.93
C THR A 119 -4.79 -15.37 6.46
N TRP A 120 -4.02 -16.34 6.98
CA TRP A 120 -2.68 -16.59 6.49
C TRP A 120 -2.71 -17.02 5.02
N PRO A 121 -1.86 -16.46 4.16
CA PRO A 121 -1.75 -16.95 2.79
C PRO A 121 -1.16 -18.35 2.77
N ALA A 122 -1.44 -19.11 1.71
CA ALA A 122 -0.80 -20.40 1.49
C ALA A 122 0.74 -20.24 1.48
N ALA A 123 1.44 -21.17 2.10
CA ALA A 123 2.89 -21.21 2.08
C ALA A 123 3.40 -21.32 0.63
N ARG A 124 4.52 -20.67 0.33
CA ARG A 124 5.20 -20.86 -0.96
C ARG A 124 6.10 -22.11 -0.91
N PRO A 125 6.30 -22.82 -2.03
CA PRO A 125 7.26 -23.91 -2.08
C PRO A 125 8.64 -23.44 -1.57
N GLY A 126 9.21 -24.19 -0.63
CA GLY A 126 10.52 -23.88 -0.03
C GLY A 126 10.52 -22.79 1.04
N ASN A 127 9.40 -22.11 1.31
CA ASN A 127 9.30 -21.11 2.36
C ASN A 127 7.97 -21.21 3.11
N GLN A 128 8.01 -21.83 4.28
CA GLN A 128 6.86 -22.00 5.18
C GLN A 128 6.83 -20.96 6.31
N VAL A 129 7.80 -20.05 6.35
CA VAL A 129 7.95 -19.04 7.41
C VAL A 129 7.56 -17.67 6.88
N PHE A 130 6.74 -16.96 7.65
CA PHE A 130 6.40 -15.57 7.40
C PHE A 130 7.19 -14.68 8.37
N PRO A 131 8.30 -14.05 7.92
CA PRO A 131 9.08 -13.17 8.79
C PRO A 131 8.25 -11.95 9.21
N GLY A 132 8.47 -11.48 10.43
CA GLY A 132 7.79 -10.30 10.99
C GLY A 132 8.54 -8.99 10.78
N ARG A 133 9.65 -9.03 10.06
CA ARG A 133 10.51 -7.88 9.78
C ARG A 133 10.88 -7.88 8.30
N SER A 134 10.75 -6.73 7.66
CA SER A 134 11.19 -6.53 6.29
C SER A 134 12.72 -6.47 6.20
N PRO A 135 13.30 -6.60 5.00
CA PRO A 135 14.64 -6.10 4.74
C PRO A 135 14.73 -4.60 5.08
N LYS A 136 15.93 -4.16 5.47
CA LYS A 136 16.19 -2.73 5.71
C LYS A 136 16.10 -1.98 4.39
N ALA A 137 15.37 -0.88 4.39
CA ALA A 137 15.23 -0.02 3.22
C ALA A 137 15.15 1.44 3.64
N GLN A 138 15.26 2.34 2.67
CA GLN A 138 15.12 3.77 2.88
C GLN A 138 14.16 4.35 1.86
N PRO A 139 13.17 5.15 2.28
CA PRO A 139 12.37 5.91 1.34
C PRO A 139 13.27 6.80 0.48
N HIS A 140 13.11 6.75 -0.83
CA HIS A 140 13.89 7.60 -1.73
C HIS A 140 13.46 9.06 -1.57
N LYS A 141 14.33 9.91 -1.06
CA LYS A 141 14.09 11.35 -0.84
C LYS A 141 13.81 12.13 -2.13
N HIS A 142 14.11 11.55 -3.27
CA HIS A 142 14.02 12.19 -4.58
C HIS A 142 13.11 11.39 -5.54
N TYR A 143 11.89 11.10 -5.10
CA TYR A 143 10.87 10.79 -6.09
C TYR A 143 10.61 12.08 -6.86
N ARG A 144 10.98 12.09 -8.16
CA ARG A 144 10.82 13.23 -9.07
C ARG A 144 9.36 13.72 -9.20
N ASP A 145 8.43 12.99 -8.63
CA ASP A 145 6.99 13.13 -8.82
C ASP A 145 6.30 13.94 -7.72
N GLY A 146 7.08 14.52 -6.80
CA GLY A 146 6.55 15.48 -5.82
C GLY A 146 5.66 14.88 -4.71
N HIS A 147 5.56 13.54 -4.59
CA HIS A 147 4.84 12.94 -3.46
C HIS A 147 5.64 13.18 -2.17
N PRO A 148 5.07 13.84 -1.15
CA PRO A 148 5.85 14.32 -0.01
C PRO A 148 6.33 13.20 0.92
N THR A 149 5.71 12.00 0.88
CA THR A 149 6.06 10.87 1.77
C THR A 149 6.01 9.53 1.04
N PRO A 150 6.86 9.30 0.02
CA PRO A 150 6.87 8.02 -0.68
C PRO A 150 7.32 6.90 0.28
N ARG A 151 6.70 5.72 0.17
CA ARG A 151 7.15 4.54 0.90
C ARG A 151 8.40 3.94 0.28
N ALA A 152 9.20 3.23 1.08
CA ALA A 152 10.32 2.48 0.54
C ALA A 152 9.79 1.35 -0.35
N TYR A 153 10.26 1.31 -1.60
CA TYR A 153 9.84 0.30 -2.57
C TYR A 153 10.05 -1.13 -2.05
N GLU A 154 11.19 -1.40 -1.43
CA GLU A 154 11.54 -2.72 -0.90
C GLU A 154 10.58 -3.19 0.20
N HIS A 155 10.06 -2.25 1.01
CA HIS A 155 9.04 -2.57 2.01
C HIS A 155 7.73 -3.02 1.36
N MET A 156 7.26 -2.27 0.35
CA MET A 156 6.03 -2.63 -0.37
C MET A 156 6.22 -3.94 -1.15
N ARG A 157 7.38 -4.12 -1.81
CA ARG A 157 7.71 -5.36 -2.50
C ARG A 157 7.75 -6.56 -1.55
N TRP A 158 8.28 -6.36 -0.35
CA TRP A 158 8.27 -7.40 0.68
C TRP A 158 6.86 -7.74 1.15
N LEU A 159 6.00 -6.74 1.44
CA LEU A 159 4.61 -6.96 1.86
C LEU A 159 3.82 -7.70 0.78
N VAL A 160 3.88 -7.24 -0.47
CA VAL A 160 3.23 -7.90 -1.61
C VAL A 160 3.74 -9.33 -1.75
N GLY A 161 5.05 -9.54 -1.72
CA GLY A 161 5.67 -10.85 -1.80
C GLY A 161 5.25 -11.80 -0.69
N GLN A 162 5.09 -11.33 0.54
CA GLN A 162 4.67 -12.15 1.68
C GLN A 162 3.18 -12.49 1.64
N TYR A 163 2.31 -11.53 1.38
CA TYR A 163 0.88 -11.66 1.65
C TYR A 163 0.00 -11.84 0.42
N ALA A 164 0.40 -11.41 -0.77
CA ALA A 164 -0.40 -11.58 -1.98
C ALA A 164 -0.24 -12.97 -2.60
N ARG A 165 -1.35 -13.53 -3.09
CA ARG A 165 -1.42 -14.78 -3.88
C ARG A 165 -2.26 -14.62 -5.16
N GLY A 166 -2.93 -13.48 -5.32
CA GLY A 166 -3.76 -13.08 -6.44
C GLY A 166 -3.77 -11.56 -6.55
N VAL A 167 -4.87 -10.97 -6.98
CA VAL A 167 -5.00 -9.52 -7.21
C VAL A 167 -4.79 -8.74 -5.93
N VAL A 168 -3.88 -7.76 -5.96
CA VAL A 168 -3.64 -6.79 -4.87
C VAL A 168 -4.47 -5.54 -5.11
N LEU A 169 -5.11 -5.01 -4.07
CA LEU A 169 -5.74 -3.70 -4.09
C LEU A 169 -4.98 -2.74 -3.16
N ASP A 170 -4.67 -1.55 -3.67
CA ASP A 170 -4.27 -0.40 -2.85
C ASP A 170 -5.26 0.74 -3.10
N PRO A 171 -6.23 0.97 -2.18
CA PRO A 171 -7.24 2.01 -2.35
C PRO A 171 -6.72 3.45 -2.10
N PHE A 172 -5.47 3.61 -1.68
CA PHE A 172 -4.81 4.89 -1.44
C PHE A 172 -3.39 4.85 -2.00
N CYS A 173 -3.26 4.55 -3.32
CA CYS A 173 -1.97 4.13 -3.87
C CYS A 173 -0.92 5.24 -4.02
N GLY A 174 -1.31 6.51 -3.90
CA GLY A 174 -0.39 7.65 -3.95
C GLY A 174 0.53 7.59 -5.18
N GLY A 175 1.83 7.60 -4.97
CA GLY A 175 2.85 7.45 -6.02
C GLY A 175 3.05 6.03 -6.54
N GLY A 176 2.15 5.07 -6.23
CA GLY A 176 2.07 3.75 -6.86
C GLY A 176 3.13 2.73 -6.43
N MET A 177 3.75 2.87 -5.25
CA MET A 177 4.79 1.92 -4.81
C MET A 177 4.29 0.48 -4.69
N THR A 178 3.05 0.30 -4.21
CA THR A 178 2.40 -1.03 -4.13
C THR A 178 2.19 -1.61 -5.53
N LEU A 179 1.73 -0.80 -6.49
CA LEU A 179 1.49 -1.23 -7.88
C LEU A 179 2.79 -1.61 -8.58
N ARG A 180 3.82 -0.79 -8.41
CA ARG A 180 5.15 -1.09 -8.94
C ARG A 180 5.69 -2.40 -8.37
N ALA A 181 5.60 -2.57 -7.05
CA ALA A 181 6.05 -3.79 -6.38
C ALA A 181 5.29 -5.03 -6.86
N ALA A 182 3.97 -4.92 -7.08
CA ALA A 182 3.16 -6.00 -7.62
C ALA A 182 3.56 -6.33 -9.07
N LYS A 183 3.73 -5.31 -9.93
CA LYS A 183 4.17 -5.48 -11.32
C LYS A 183 5.51 -6.21 -11.41
N ASP A 184 6.51 -5.79 -10.61
CA ASP A 184 7.84 -6.41 -10.59
C ASP A 184 7.84 -7.86 -10.05
N LEU A 185 6.78 -8.25 -9.36
CA LEU A 185 6.56 -9.62 -8.89
C LEU A 185 5.65 -10.45 -9.82
N GLY A 186 5.18 -9.85 -10.93
CA GLY A 186 4.23 -10.50 -11.84
C GLY A 186 2.85 -10.72 -11.22
N ILE A 187 2.46 -9.90 -10.23
CA ILE A 187 1.20 -10.01 -9.49
C ILE A 187 0.24 -8.94 -9.99
N PRO A 188 -1.00 -9.29 -10.39
CA PRO A 188 -2.00 -8.31 -10.78
C PRO A 188 -2.32 -7.36 -9.62
N ALA A 189 -2.49 -6.06 -9.92
CA ALA A 189 -2.86 -5.09 -8.91
C ALA A 189 -3.80 -4.00 -9.43
N ILE A 190 -4.63 -3.51 -8.50
CA ILE A 190 -5.54 -2.39 -8.69
C ILE A 190 -5.12 -1.28 -7.74
N GLY A 191 -4.95 -0.06 -8.26
CA GLY A 191 -4.72 1.13 -7.46
C GLY A 191 -5.84 2.13 -7.64
N ILE A 192 -6.10 2.90 -6.59
CA ILE A 192 -7.01 4.04 -6.62
C ILE A 192 -6.27 5.24 -6.04
N GLU A 193 -6.35 6.36 -6.74
CA GLU A 193 -5.73 7.62 -6.33
C GLU A 193 -6.63 8.80 -6.70
N ILE A 194 -6.84 9.70 -5.76
CA ILE A 194 -7.73 10.85 -5.94
C ILE A 194 -7.05 12.04 -6.62
N GLU A 195 -5.72 12.14 -6.49
CA GLU A 195 -4.93 13.22 -7.06
C GLU A 195 -4.39 12.81 -8.43
N GLU A 196 -4.87 13.43 -9.49
CA GLU A 196 -4.45 13.11 -10.87
C GLU A 196 -2.94 13.19 -11.07
N ARG A 197 -2.27 14.16 -10.44
CA ARG A 197 -0.80 14.29 -10.49
C ARG A 197 -0.06 13.03 -9.99
N TYR A 198 -0.61 12.34 -8.98
CA TYR A 198 -0.02 11.09 -8.49
C TYR A 198 -0.39 9.91 -9.38
N CYS A 199 -1.57 9.92 -10.01
CA CYS A 199 -1.88 8.95 -11.06
C CYS A 199 -0.88 9.05 -12.22
N ALA A 200 -0.61 10.26 -12.72
CA ALA A 200 0.35 10.49 -13.80
C ALA A 200 1.77 10.03 -13.38
N ALA A 201 2.19 10.36 -12.17
CA ALA A 201 3.46 9.92 -11.60
C ALA A 201 3.57 8.39 -11.53
N THR A 202 2.52 7.72 -11.09
CA THR A 202 2.44 6.25 -11.03
C THR A 202 2.59 5.65 -12.42
N VAL A 203 1.88 6.15 -13.44
CA VAL A 203 2.00 5.67 -14.82
C VAL A 203 3.43 5.81 -15.34
N HIS A 204 4.06 6.95 -15.09
CA HIS A 204 5.45 7.19 -15.50
C HIS A 204 6.42 6.20 -14.80
N ALA A 205 6.24 5.94 -13.51
CA ALA A 205 7.05 4.98 -12.75
C ALA A 205 6.87 3.54 -13.25
N LEU A 206 5.64 3.15 -13.62
CA LEU A 206 5.34 1.83 -14.17
C LEU A 206 5.92 1.62 -15.58
N ALA A 207 6.03 2.68 -16.38
CA ALA A 207 6.60 2.63 -17.73
C ALA A 207 8.13 2.45 -17.70
N GLN A 208 8.83 3.00 -16.71
CA GLN A 208 10.28 2.90 -16.61
C GLN A 208 10.80 1.48 -16.38
N ASN A 209 9.99 0.58 -15.80
CA ASN A 209 10.40 -0.80 -15.53
C ASN A 209 10.41 -1.69 -16.79
N VAL A 210 9.72 -1.31 -17.85
CA VAL A 210 9.69 -2.08 -19.11
C VAL A 210 11.04 -2.00 -19.85
N MET A 211 11.76 -0.90 -19.72
CA MET A 211 13.04 -0.69 -20.44
C MET A 211 14.23 -1.47 -19.86
N LEU A 212 14.14 -1.94 -18.61
CA LEU A 212 15.24 -2.69 -17.97
C LEU A 212 15.28 -4.19 -18.35
N PHE A 213 14.23 -4.70 -19.01
CA PHE A 213 14.14 -6.10 -19.42
C PHE A 213 14.36 -6.34 -20.92
N GLU A 214 14.28 -5.29 -21.76
CA GLU A 214 14.52 -5.42 -23.21
C GLU A 214 16.02 -5.41 -23.57
N ASP A 215 16.89 -4.92 -22.69
CA ASP A 215 18.33 -4.89 -22.91
C ASP A 215 19.09 -6.10 -22.33
N ALA A 216 18.39 -7.13 -21.82
CA ALA A 216 18.96 -8.33 -21.19
C ALA A 216 18.66 -9.64 -21.96
N ALA A 217 18.32 -9.55 -23.25
CA ALA A 217 18.08 -10.71 -24.13
C ALA A 217 19.17 -10.87 -25.18
#